data_ed32de3f3e8d479b600728da74391be2
#
_entry.id   ed32de3f3e8d479b600728da74391be2
#
_cell.length_a   1.000
_cell.length_b   1.000
_cell.length_c   1.000
_cell.angle_alpha   90.00
_cell.angle_beta   90.00
_cell.angle_gamma   90.00
#
_symmetry.space_group_name_H-M   'P 1'
#
loop_
_entity.id
_entity.type
_entity.pdbx_description
1 polymer ?
#
loop_
_entity_poly.entity_id
_entity_poly.type
_entity_poly.pdbx_seq_one_letter_code
_entity_poly.pdbx_strand_id
1 'polypeptide(L)'
;MFRTLVVAAALALAACSGPPAPTFHATDITGAEYGRTLALTDHNGKPRTLDDFRGKVVTVFFGYTQCPDVCPTTLTTMSEVMRRLGPEADRVQVLFVTVDPERDTQALLANYVPAFDPRFLGLRGSLDETAAVAKDFRTFYQKSGDTSGPNYTIDHAAGTYVFDSQGRARLYVKHGETAENIAADIRVLLAGN
;
A
#
# COMPACT_ATOMS: atom_id res chain seq x y z
N MET A 1 -38.06 -5.70 -48.96
CA MET A 1 -37.24 -6.50 -48.06
C MET A 1 -35.93 -5.84 -47.61
N PHE A 2 -35.49 -4.66 -48.14
CA PHE A 2 -34.22 -3.99 -47.78
C PHE A 2 -34.32 -3.03 -46.53
N ARG A 3 -35.50 -2.62 -46.09
CA ARG A 3 -35.67 -1.67 -44.98
C ARG A 3 -35.62 -2.29 -43.57
N THR A 4 -35.84 -3.57 -43.43
CA THR A 4 -35.87 -4.30 -42.13
C THR A 4 -34.47 -4.75 -41.67
N LEU A 5 -33.47 -4.85 -42.59
CA LEU A 5 -32.10 -5.26 -42.24
C LEU A 5 -31.25 -4.13 -41.63
N VAL A 6 -31.54 -2.87 -41.90
CA VAL A 6 -30.79 -1.71 -41.41
C VAL A 6 -31.10 -1.40 -39.93
N VAL A 7 -32.29 -1.70 -39.44
CA VAL A 7 -32.69 -1.43 -38.04
C VAL A 7 -32.08 -2.47 -37.07
N ALA A 8 -31.86 -3.71 -37.51
CA ALA A 8 -31.27 -4.75 -36.69
C ALA A 8 -29.74 -4.55 -36.45
N ALA A 9 -29.03 -3.91 -37.39
CA ALA A 9 -27.61 -3.63 -37.26
C ALA A 9 -27.29 -2.47 -36.30
N ALA A 10 -28.23 -1.52 -36.13
CA ALA A 10 -28.06 -0.35 -35.24
C ALA A 10 -28.18 -0.69 -33.73
N LEU A 11 -28.90 -1.76 -33.38
CA LEU A 11 -29.06 -2.21 -31.98
C LEU A 11 -27.87 -3.00 -31.46
N ALA A 12 -27.02 -3.54 -32.32
CA ALA A 12 -25.86 -4.34 -31.90
C ALA A 12 -24.64 -3.51 -31.43
N LEU A 13 -24.61 -2.20 -31.70
CA LEU A 13 -23.49 -1.32 -31.32
C LEU A 13 -23.64 -0.68 -29.92
N ALA A 14 -24.81 -0.78 -29.29
CA ALA A 14 -25.05 -0.19 -27.97
C ALA A 14 -24.61 -1.06 -26.77
N ALA A 15 -24.13 -2.28 -27.00
CA ALA A 15 -23.85 -3.27 -25.94
C ALA A 15 -22.39 -3.31 -25.44
N CYS A 16 -21.51 -2.42 -25.92
CA CYS A 16 -20.07 -2.43 -25.56
C CYS A 16 -19.60 -1.35 -24.59
N SER A 17 -20.49 -0.58 -23.96
CA SER A 17 -20.09 0.30 -22.88
C SER A 17 -20.08 -0.50 -21.57
N GLY A 18 -18.90 -1.03 -21.20
CA GLY A 18 -18.67 -1.56 -19.86
C GLY A 18 -18.99 -0.48 -18.80
N PRO A 19 -19.15 -0.87 -17.53
CA PRO A 19 -19.34 0.09 -16.46
C PRO A 19 -18.19 1.11 -16.47
N PRO A 20 -18.47 2.38 -16.15
CA PRO A 20 -17.43 3.41 -16.11
C PRO A 20 -16.31 2.98 -15.13
N ALA A 21 -15.08 3.29 -15.49
CA ALA A 21 -13.94 3.00 -14.62
C ALA A 21 -14.14 3.71 -13.27
N PRO A 22 -13.79 3.07 -12.15
CA PRO A 22 -13.91 3.68 -10.84
C PRO A 22 -13.02 4.94 -10.76
N THR A 23 -13.49 5.95 -10.05
CA THR A 23 -12.72 7.16 -9.76
C THR A 23 -12.13 7.05 -8.36
N PHE A 24 -10.87 7.51 -8.20
CA PHE A 24 -10.14 7.50 -6.95
C PHE A 24 -9.66 8.91 -6.58
N HIS A 25 -9.49 9.17 -5.29
CA HIS A 25 -8.82 10.36 -4.77
C HIS A 25 -7.30 10.24 -4.90
N ALA A 26 -6.77 9.03 -4.67
CA ALA A 26 -5.37 8.70 -4.86
C ALA A 26 -5.01 8.57 -6.35
N THR A 27 -3.71 8.56 -6.64
CA THR A 27 -3.22 8.33 -8.00
C THR A 27 -3.48 6.87 -8.41
N ASP A 28 -4.25 6.67 -9.46
CA ASP A 28 -4.45 5.34 -10.06
C ASP A 28 -3.16 4.89 -10.77
N ILE A 29 -2.63 3.75 -10.35
CA ILE A 29 -1.45 3.09 -10.90
C ILE A 29 -1.79 1.70 -11.44
N THR A 30 -3.04 1.45 -11.78
CA THR A 30 -3.49 0.17 -12.35
C THR A 30 -2.68 -0.17 -13.60
N GLY A 31 -2.19 -1.42 -13.66
CA GLY A 31 -1.31 -1.87 -14.73
C GLY A 31 0.18 -1.61 -14.50
N ALA A 32 0.55 -1.02 -13.36
CA ALA A 32 1.95 -0.86 -12.99
C ALA A 32 2.67 -2.22 -12.89
N GLU A 33 3.84 -2.30 -13.50
CA GLU A 33 4.67 -3.52 -13.51
C GLU A 33 5.76 -3.52 -12.42
N TYR A 34 5.52 -2.86 -11.29
CA TYR A 34 6.41 -2.78 -10.15
C TYR A 34 5.62 -3.08 -8.86
N GLY A 35 6.33 -3.26 -7.74
CA GLY A 35 5.71 -3.59 -6.45
C GLY A 35 5.11 -4.99 -6.43
N ARG A 36 5.73 -5.94 -7.13
CA ARG A 36 5.25 -7.33 -7.23
C ARG A 36 5.93 -8.27 -6.26
N THR A 37 7.15 -7.92 -5.88
CA THR A 37 8.00 -8.75 -5.04
C THR A 37 8.14 -8.12 -3.67
N LEU A 38 7.49 -8.72 -2.68
CA LEU A 38 7.70 -8.41 -1.27
C LEU A 38 8.04 -9.74 -0.60
N ALA A 39 9.27 -9.89 -0.14
CA ALA A 39 9.73 -11.08 0.57
C ALA A 39 10.55 -10.61 1.77
N LEU A 40 9.90 -10.46 2.92
CA LEU A 40 10.46 -9.92 4.16
C LEU A 40 9.93 -10.71 5.36
N THR A 41 10.48 -10.49 6.54
CA THR A 41 10.02 -11.10 7.78
C THR A 41 9.21 -10.09 8.60
N ASP A 42 8.05 -10.48 9.11
CA ASP A 42 7.26 -9.62 9.98
C ASP A 42 7.83 -9.54 11.41
N HIS A 43 7.34 -8.61 12.19
CA HIS A 43 7.79 -8.41 13.57
C HIS A 43 7.46 -9.59 14.50
N ASN A 44 6.67 -10.57 14.08
CA ASN A 44 6.43 -11.83 14.79
C ASN A 44 7.40 -12.94 14.35
N GLY A 45 8.34 -12.65 13.44
CA GLY A 45 9.32 -13.62 12.91
C GLY A 45 8.79 -14.50 11.78
N LYS A 46 7.63 -14.18 11.21
CA LYS A 46 7.05 -14.95 10.10
C LYS A 46 7.48 -14.36 8.76
N PRO A 47 8.04 -15.17 7.82
CA PRO A 47 8.24 -14.74 6.44
C PRO A 47 6.91 -14.34 5.80
N ARG A 48 6.94 -13.24 5.04
CA ARG A 48 5.77 -12.66 4.38
C ARG A 48 6.05 -12.31 2.93
N THR A 49 5.04 -12.58 2.12
CA THR A 49 4.93 -12.12 0.74
C THR A 49 3.59 -11.41 0.55
N LEU A 50 3.37 -10.74 -0.59
CA LEU A 50 2.06 -10.17 -0.90
C LEU A 50 0.97 -11.26 -1.02
N ASP A 51 1.33 -12.47 -1.44
CA ASP A 51 0.40 -13.58 -1.58
C ASP A 51 -0.19 -14.07 -0.25
N ASP A 52 0.50 -13.86 0.87
CA ASP A 52 -0.02 -14.15 2.21
C ASP A 52 -1.27 -13.34 2.58
N PHE A 53 -1.50 -12.25 1.86
CA PHE A 53 -2.59 -11.30 2.12
C PHE A 53 -3.67 -11.33 1.03
N ARG A 54 -3.69 -12.35 0.15
CA ARG A 54 -4.76 -12.54 -0.84
C ARG A 54 -6.13 -12.52 -0.18
N GLY A 55 -7.09 -11.88 -0.81
CA GLY A 55 -8.43 -11.64 -0.27
C GLY A 55 -8.56 -10.34 0.55
N LYS A 56 -7.45 -9.65 0.84
CA LYS A 56 -7.44 -8.36 1.50
C LYS A 56 -6.94 -7.25 0.57
N VAL A 57 -7.41 -6.05 0.78
CA VAL A 57 -6.73 -4.84 0.30
C VAL A 57 -5.49 -4.65 1.16
N VAL A 58 -4.33 -4.47 0.53
CA VAL A 58 -3.04 -4.34 1.22
C VAL A 58 -2.49 -2.93 0.99
N THR A 59 -2.07 -2.27 2.05
CA THR A 59 -1.32 -1.02 1.95
C THR A 59 0.13 -1.24 2.37
N VAL A 60 1.08 -0.70 1.62
CA VAL A 60 2.52 -0.81 1.86
C VAL A 60 3.13 0.58 1.96
N PHE A 61 3.68 0.89 3.13
CA PHE A 61 4.38 2.14 3.39
C PHE A 61 5.82 1.85 3.82
N PHE A 62 6.77 2.55 3.18
CA PHE A 62 8.20 2.46 3.50
C PHE A 62 8.57 3.58 4.47
N GLY A 63 9.24 3.22 5.57
CA GLY A 63 9.62 4.18 6.60
C GLY A 63 10.63 3.61 7.58
N TYR A 64 10.85 4.29 8.70
CA TYR A 64 11.71 3.83 9.79
C TYR A 64 11.23 4.39 11.13
N THR A 65 11.55 3.70 12.24
CA THR A 65 10.97 4.02 13.55
C THR A 65 11.45 5.35 14.13
N GLN A 66 12.66 5.79 13.75
CA GLN A 66 13.23 7.05 14.22
C GLN A 66 12.89 8.27 13.32
N CYS A 67 11.98 8.10 12.37
CA CYS A 67 11.45 9.20 11.57
C CYS A 67 10.67 10.18 12.47
N PRO A 68 11.03 11.48 12.47
CA PRO A 68 10.47 12.41 13.46
C PRO A 68 9.04 12.86 13.15
N ASP A 69 8.55 12.70 11.90
CA ASP A 69 7.29 13.31 11.47
C ASP A 69 6.48 12.42 10.50
N VAL A 70 6.98 12.18 9.31
CA VAL A 70 6.21 11.56 8.21
C VAL A 70 5.70 10.15 8.57
N CYS A 71 6.54 9.32 9.19
CA CYS A 71 6.18 7.94 9.49
C CYS A 71 5.08 7.82 10.57
N PRO A 72 5.21 8.46 11.75
CA PRO A 72 4.14 8.39 12.75
C PRO A 72 2.85 9.07 12.25
N THR A 73 2.94 10.16 11.47
CA THR A 73 1.76 10.80 10.88
C THR A 73 1.04 9.87 9.91
N THR A 74 1.77 9.19 9.02
CA THR A 74 1.19 8.23 8.06
C THR A 74 0.53 7.05 8.78
N LEU A 75 1.18 6.45 9.78
CA LEU A 75 0.61 5.34 10.55
C LEU A 75 -0.62 5.77 11.37
N THR A 76 -0.63 6.98 11.92
CA THR A 76 -1.80 7.57 12.60
C THR A 76 -2.97 7.76 11.61
N THR A 77 -2.69 8.28 10.41
CA THR A 77 -3.69 8.40 9.35
C THR A 77 -4.27 7.04 8.98
N MET A 78 -3.42 6.01 8.82
CA MET A 78 -3.88 4.65 8.51
C MET A 78 -4.70 4.03 9.66
N SER A 79 -4.37 4.31 10.92
CA SER A 79 -5.20 3.90 12.07
C SER A 79 -6.60 4.55 11.99
N GLU A 80 -6.68 5.82 11.64
CA GLU A 80 -7.96 6.51 11.42
C GLU A 80 -8.73 5.93 10.22
N VAL A 81 -8.04 5.54 9.14
CA VAL A 81 -8.65 4.81 8.01
C VAL A 81 -9.30 3.52 8.49
N MET A 82 -8.58 2.71 9.29
CA MET A 82 -9.12 1.45 9.82
C MET A 82 -10.35 1.68 10.71
N ARG A 83 -10.33 2.74 11.51
CA ARG A 83 -11.48 3.14 12.34
C ARG A 83 -12.68 3.52 11.49
N ARG A 84 -12.48 4.27 10.38
CA ARG A 84 -13.53 4.69 9.45
C ARG A 84 -14.11 3.54 8.64
N LEU A 85 -13.30 2.53 8.33
CA LEU A 85 -13.75 1.32 7.65
C LEU A 85 -14.64 0.44 8.56
N GLY A 86 -14.50 0.54 9.88
CA GLY A 86 -15.27 -0.26 10.81
C GLY A 86 -15.10 -1.76 10.58
N PRO A 87 -16.19 -2.54 10.40
CA PRO A 87 -16.08 -3.99 10.15
C PRO A 87 -15.33 -4.36 8.85
N GLU A 88 -15.29 -3.46 7.85
CA GLU A 88 -14.55 -3.70 6.61
C GLU A 88 -13.02 -3.71 6.81
N ALA A 89 -12.54 -3.13 7.91
CA ALA A 89 -11.12 -3.08 8.25
C ALA A 89 -10.49 -4.49 8.39
N ASP A 90 -11.26 -5.51 8.71
CA ASP A 90 -10.76 -6.90 8.78
C ASP A 90 -10.35 -7.46 7.40
N ARG A 91 -10.80 -6.80 6.34
CA ARG A 91 -10.43 -7.08 4.95
C ARG A 91 -9.29 -6.21 4.45
N VAL A 92 -8.62 -5.46 5.33
CA VAL A 92 -7.49 -4.61 5.00
C VAL A 92 -6.27 -5.05 5.80
N GLN A 93 -5.09 -4.99 5.18
CA GLN A 93 -3.82 -5.20 5.85
C GLN A 93 -2.90 -4.00 5.63
N VAL A 94 -2.42 -3.41 6.70
CA VAL A 94 -1.42 -2.36 6.65
C VAL A 94 -0.05 -2.95 6.93
N LEU A 95 0.90 -2.70 6.02
CA LEU A 95 2.28 -3.13 6.10
C LEU A 95 3.19 -1.90 6.19
N PHE A 96 3.97 -1.85 7.26
CA PHE A 96 5.08 -0.93 7.42
C PHE A 96 6.38 -1.64 7.08
N VAL A 97 7.07 -1.23 6.04
CA VAL A 97 8.35 -1.82 5.61
C VAL A 97 9.48 -0.91 6.07
N THR A 98 10.33 -1.40 6.95
CA THR A 98 11.47 -0.59 7.36
C THR A 98 12.52 -0.46 6.26
N VAL A 99 13.00 0.76 6.05
CA VAL A 99 14.18 1.08 5.22
C VAL A 99 15.45 1.22 6.05
N ASP A 100 15.37 0.94 7.35
CA ASP A 100 16.48 1.01 8.30
C ASP A 100 16.63 -0.28 9.12
N PRO A 101 16.91 -1.42 8.49
CA PRO A 101 16.99 -2.68 9.20
C PRO A 101 18.15 -2.78 10.21
N GLU A 102 19.08 -1.82 10.17
CA GLU A 102 20.20 -1.76 11.12
C GLU A 102 19.74 -1.26 12.51
N ARG A 103 18.86 -0.25 12.56
CA ARG A 103 18.31 0.28 13.82
C ARG A 103 16.95 -0.34 14.16
N ASP A 104 16.13 -0.63 13.19
CA ASP A 104 14.78 -1.17 13.36
C ASP A 104 14.84 -2.69 13.56
N THR A 105 15.13 -3.11 14.79
CA THR A 105 15.10 -4.53 15.16
C THR A 105 13.69 -5.09 15.12
N GLN A 106 13.56 -6.42 15.04
CA GLN A 106 12.26 -7.09 15.12
C GLN A 106 11.49 -6.71 16.39
N ALA A 107 12.16 -6.68 17.55
CA ALA A 107 11.57 -6.31 18.82
C ALA A 107 11.10 -4.85 18.85
N LEU A 108 11.85 -3.94 18.23
CA LEU A 108 11.45 -2.54 18.12
C LEU A 108 10.20 -2.38 17.25
N LEU A 109 10.16 -3.04 16.10
CA LEU A 109 8.99 -3.04 15.21
C LEU A 109 7.76 -3.66 15.88
N ALA A 110 7.93 -4.72 16.68
CA ALA A 110 6.86 -5.36 17.43
C ALA A 110 6.21 -4.45 18.49
N ASN A 111 6.95 -3.46 18.98
CA ASN A 111 6.42 -2.45 19.90
C ASN A 111 5.87 -1.22 19.16
N TYR A 112 6.58 -0.76 18.11
CA TYR A 112 6.27 0.50 17.42
C TYR A 112 5.02 0.39 16.54
N VAL A 113 4.96 -0.60 15.66
CA VAL A 113 3.92 -0.67 14.64
C VAL A 113 2.53 -0.98 15.21
N PRO A 114 2.38 -1.99 16.12
CA PRO A 114 1.08 -2.27 16.73
C PRO A 114 0.56 -1.18 17.68
N ALA A 115 1.41 -0.23 18.10
CA ALA A 115 0.96 0.91 18.91
C ALA A 115 -0.02 1.83 18.15
N PHE A 116 -0.01 1.84 16.83
CA PHE A 116 -0.96 2.59 16.00
C PHE A 116 -2.26 1.81 15.76
N ASP A 117 -2.15 0.52 15.47
CA ASP A 117 -3.26 -0.43 15.36
C ASP A 117 -2.69 -1.86 15.50
N PRO A 118 -3.25 -2.72 16.37
CA PRO A 118 -2.71 -4.06 16.61
C PRO A 118 -2.75 -4.99 15.38
N ARG A 119 -3.48 -4.63 14.34
CA ARG A 119 -3.55 -5.38 13.06
C ARG A 119 -2.41 -5.03 12.10
N PHE A 120 -1.66 -3.96 12.35
CA PHE A 120 -0.57 -3.53 11.48
C PHE A 120 0.63 -4.46 11.63
N LEU A 121 1.32 -4.72 10.52
CA LEU A 121 2.55 -5.52 10.51
C LEU A 121 3.74 -4.66 10.10
N GLY A 122 4.78 -4.69 10.94
CA GLY A 122 6.09 -4.17 10.62
C GLY A 122 6.92 -5.26 9.95
N LEU A 123 7.48 -4.97 8.78
CA LEU A 123 8.30 -5.89 7.99
C LEU A 123 9.74 -5.41 7.95
N ARG A 124 10.67 -6.37 8.03
CA ARG A 124 12.10 -6.13 7.91
C ARG A 124 12.79 -7.24 7.14
N GLY A 125 13.95 -6.94 6.59
CA GLY A 125 14.88 -7.88 5.98
C GLY A 125 16.32 -7.51 6.34
N SER A 126 17.27 -8.16 5.69
CA SER A 126 18.65 -7.68 5.58
C SER A 126 18.72 -6.38 4.76
N LEU A 127 19.88 -5.74 4.71
CA LEU A 127 20.11 -4.58 3.84
C LEU A 127 19.85 -4.93 2.37
N ASP A 128 20.31 -6.10 1.91
CA ASP A 128 20.14 -6.55 0.53
C ASP A 128 18.65 -6.84 0.20
N GLU A 129 17.93 -7.52 1.09
CA GLU A 129 16.49 -7.78 0.93
C GLU A 129 15.70 -6.48 0.92
N THR A 130 16.00 -5.55 1.82
CA THR A 130 15.39 -4.23 1.87
C THR A 130 15.64 -3.46 0.57
N ALA A 131 16.89 -3.46 0.08
CA ALA A 131 17.24 -2.80 -1.18
C ALA A 131 16.54 -3.45 -2.39
N ALA A 132 16.43 -4.77 -2.43
CA ALA A 132 15.74 -5.49 -3.49
C ALA A 132 14.24 -5.14 -3.53
N VAL A 133 13.56 -5.14 -2.38
CA VAL A 133 12.15 -4.78 -2.27
C VAL A 133 11.93 -3.31 -2.64
N ALA A 134 12.73 -2.39 -2.10
CA ALA A 134 12.63 -0.96 -2.41
C ALA A 134 12.82 -0.69 -3.92
N LYS A 135 13.78 -1.39 -4.57
CA LYS A 135 14.00 -1.31 -6.02
C LYS A 135 12.78 -1.79 -6.80
N ASP A 136 12.18 -2.92 -6.43
CA ASP A 136 10.98 -3.46 -7.08
C ASP A 136 9.79 -2.52 -6.93
N PHE A 137 9.62 -1.87 -5.77
CA PHE A 137 8.61 -0.85 -5.53
C PHE A 137 8.95 0.52 -6.13
N ARG A 138 10.15 0.70 -6.71
CA ARG A 138 10.68 1.99 -7.18
C ARG A 138 10.64 3.06 -6.09
N THR A 139 10.83 2.62 -4.85
CA THR A 139 10.87 3.49 -3.68
C THR A 139 12.30 3.97 -3.44
N PHE A 140 12.48 5.27 -3.40
CA PHE A 140 13.75 5.90 -3.04
C PHE A 140 13.91 5.93 -1.52
N TYR A 141 15.10 5.62 -1.03
CA TYR A 141 15.54 5.92 0.33
C TYR A 141 17.06 6.12 0.37
N GLN A 142 17.53 6.98 1.26
CA GLN A 142 18.97 7.29 1.42
C GLN A 142 19.24 7.82 2.83
N LYS A 143 20.30 7.33 3.47
CA LYS A 143 20.80 7.91 4.72
C LYS A 143 21.23 9.36 4.48
N SER A 144 20.92 10.24 5.42
CA SER A 144 21.17 11.68 5.38
C SER A 144 21.71 12.17 6.72
N GLY A 145 22.44 13.28 6.71
CA GLY A 145 23.11 13.81 7.90
C GLY A 145 24.45 13.16 8.19
N ASP A 146 24.86 13.14 9.45
CA ASP A 146 26.08 12.45 9.88
C ASP A 146 25.85 10.95 9.96
N THR A 147 26.29 10.24 8.93
CA THR A 147 26.15 8.78 8.82
C THR A 147 27.27 7.99 9.51
N SER A 148 28.22 8.67 10.16
CA SER A 148 29.32 8.03 10.90
C SER A 148 28.90 7.47 12.27
N GLY A 149 27.75 7.91 12.77
CA GLY A 149 27.17 7.53 14.06
C GLY A 149 25.71 7.07 13.94
N PRO A 150 25.05 6.80 15.07
CA PRO A 150 23.68 6.31 15.08
C PRO A 150 22.60 7.38 14.81
N ASN A 151 22.98 8.67 14.72
CA ASN A 151 22.04 9.81 14.69
C ASN A 151 21.76 10.34 13.28
N TYR A 152 21.78 9.46 12.27
CA TYR A 152 21.39 9.82 10.90
C TYR A 152 19.87 9.82 10.72
N THR A 153 19.40 10.56 9.74
CA THR A 153 18.04 10.46 9.19
C THR A 153 18.05 9.65 7.90
N ILE A 154 16.85 9.27 7.43
CA ILE A 154 16.70 8.64 6.12
C ILE A 154 15.68 9.43 5.32
N ASP A 155 16.13 9.99 4.21
CA ASP A 155 15.24 10.56 3.21
C ASP A 155 14.61 9.41 2.43
N HIS A 156 13.28 9.35 2.37
CA HIS A 156 12.56 8.30 1.67
C HIS A 156 11.28 8.81 1.00
N ALA A 157 10.79 8.07 0.02
CA ALA A 157 9.50 8.34 -0.59
C ALA A 157 8.37 8.16 0.45
N ALA A 158 7.52 9.17 0.59
CA ALA A 158 6.51 9.26 1.65
C ALA A 158 5.12 8.72 1.25
N GLY A 159 4.98 8.13 0.07
CA GLY A 159 3.70 7.61 -0.41
C GLY A 159 3.44 6.18 0.03
N THR A 160 2.16 5.82 0.01
CA THR A 160 1.68 4.48 0.35
C THR A 160 1.13 3.79 -0.89
N TYR A 161 1.60 2.60 -1.19
CA TYR A 161 1.07 1.75 -2.26
C TYR A 161 -0.15 1.00 -1.77
N VAL A 162 -1.17 0.86 -2.62
CA VAL A 162 -2.39 0.11 -2.31
C VAL A 162 -2.61 -0.98 -3.34
N PHE A 163 -2.79 -2.18 -2.87
CA PHE A 163 -3.04 -3.38 -3.67
C PHE A 163 -4.46 -3.86 -3.43
N ASP A 164 -5.12 -4.36 -4.47
CA ASP A 164 -6.44 -4.97 -4.35
C ASP A 164 -6.38 -6.39 -3.74
N SER A 165 -7.53 -6.99 -3.53
CA SER A 165 -7.66 -8.35 -2.96
C SER A 165 -7.03 -9.44 -3.82
N GLN A 166 -6.69 -9.14 -5.07
CA GLN A 166 -5.96 -10.04 -5.97
C GLN A 166 -4.44 -9.77 -5.97
N GLY A 167 -3.95 -8.84 -5.12
CA GLY A 167 -2.56 -8.47 -5.00
C GLY A 167 -2.04 -7.67 -6.20
N ARG A 168 -2.90 -7.00 -6.94
CA ARG A 168 -2.52 -6.11 -8.04
C ARG A 168 -2.35 -4.70 -7.52
N ALA A 169 -1.27 -4.02 -7.93
CA ALA A 169 -1.07 -2.61 -7.61
C ALA A 169 -2.20 -1.77 -8.23
N ARG A 170 -2.84 -0.94 -7.42
CA ARG A 170 -3.98 -0.14 -7.84
C ARG A 170 -3.78 1.35 -7.59
N LEU A 171 -3.32 1.74 -6.41
CA LEU A 171 -3.25 3.16 -6.05
C LEU A 171 -1.90 3.50 -5.42
N TYR A 172 -1.50 4.75 -5.62
CA TYR A 172 -0.42 5.41 -4.90
C TYR A 172 -1.00 6.62 -4.16
N VAL A 173 -1.06 6.51 -2.84
CA VAL A 173 -1.56 7.54 -1.92
C VAL A 173 -0.40 8.46 -1.57
N LYS A 174 -0.50 9.74 -1.87
CA LYS A 174 0.49 10.75 -1.49
C LYS A 174 0.43 11.02 0.02
N HIS A 175 1.56 11.37 0.60
CA HIS A 175 1.58 11.87 1.98
C HIS A 175 0.70 13.12 2.12
N GLY A 176 -0.04 13.21 3.24
CA GLY A 176 -0.98 14.30 3.49
C GLY A 176 -2.40 14.08 2.94
N GLU A 177 -2.64 12.94 2.26
CA GLU A 177 -4.01 12.57 1.88
C GLU A 177 -4.87 12.28 3.12
N THR A 178 -6.15 12.63 3.07
CA THR A 178 -7.05 12.48 4.21
C THR A 178 -7.45 11.03 4.46
N ALA A 179 -7.65 10.66 5.72
CA ALA A 179 -8.14 9.34 6.07
C ALA A 179 -9.53 9.04 5.46
N GLU A 180 -10.35 10.07 5.24
CA GLU A 180 -11.66 9.95 4.61
C GLU A 180 -11.54 9.51 3.15
N ASN A 181 -10.71 10.18 2.36
CA ASN A 181 -10.46 9.87 0.96
C ASN A 181 -9.82 8.50 0.80
N ILE A 182 -8.83 8.17 1.63
CA ILE A 182 -8.19 6.85 1.62
C ILE A 182 -9.20 5.74 1.93
N ALA A 183 -10.06 5.93 2.93
CA ALA A 183 -11.09 4.95 3.28
C ALA A 183 -12.12 4.79 2.15
N ALA A 184 -12.50 5.88 1.47
CA ALA A 184 -13.39 5.84 0.31
C ALA A 184 -12.78 5.02 -0.83
N ASP A 185 -11.52 5.27 -1.18
CA ASP A 185 -10.79 4.55 -2.22
C ASP A 185 -10.64 3.05 -1.88
N ILE A 186 -10.33 2.72 -0.62
CA ILE A 186 -10.24 1.33 -0.16
C ILE A 186 -11.60 0.63 -0.30
N ARG A 187 -12.73 1.28 0.00
CA ARG A 187 -14.06 0.68 -0.18
C ARG A 187 -14.35 0.36 -1.64
N VAL A 188 -13.94 1.21 -2.57
CA VAL A 188 -14.05 0.94 -4.01
C VAL A 188 -13.30 -0.35 -4.36
N LEU A 189 -12.06 -0.53 -3.85
CA LEU A 189 -11.28 -1.74 -4.08
C LEU A 189 -11.88 -2.98 -3.39
N LEU A 190 -12.46 -2.84 -2.20
CA LEU A 190 -13.14 -3.91 -1.47
C LEU A 190 -14.43 -4.37 -2.17
N ALA A 191 -15.07 -3.50 -2.93
CA ALA A 191 -16.23 -3.83 -3.77
C ALA A 191 -15.84 -4.60 -5.05
N GLY A 192 -14.55 -4.78 -5.35
CA GLY A 192 -14.06 -5.57 -6.48
C GLY A 192 -13.87 -4.76 -7.78
N ASN A 193 -13.78 -3.43 -7.68
CA ASN A 193 -13.57 -2.52 -8.80
C ASN A 193 -12.09 -2.18 -9.01
#